data_152be92fd5cf4aceb0ac12b9037d264d
#
_entry.id   152be92fd5cf4aceb0ac12b9037d264d
#
_cell.length_a   1.000
_cell.length_b   1.000
_cell.length_c   1.000
_cell.angle_alpha   90.00
_cell.angle_beta   90.00
_cell.angle_gamma   90.00
#
_symmetry.space_group_name_H-M   'P 1'
#
loop_
_entity.id
_entity.type
_entity.pdbx_description
1 polymer ?
#
loop_
_entity_poly.entity_id
_entity_poly.type
_entity_poly.pdbx_seq_one_letter_code
_entity_poly.pdbx_strand_id
1 'polypeptide(L)'
;MRILLARHGETPWNAEGRYQGQIDIPLSPIGESQAQALGERLKSVDITRAVASPLSRAQRTAQLALGARADMLLTEPELQEIAHGEWEGLLASEIHEKDPSRLRAWREEPDTVLMPGGESLRLVLDRSWRGLARAAEGLGEDDTLLVVAHDAVNRVILCRILGLPISRLWS
;
A
#
# COMPACT_ATOMS: atom_id res chain seq x y z
N MET A 1 -16.48 9.25 10.55
CA MET A 1 -15.79 8.03 10.05
C MET A 1 -14.31 8.10 10.39
N ARG A 2 -13.74 6.99 10.88
CA ARG A 2 -12.30 6.82 11.10
C ARG A 2 -11.72 5.87 10.04
N ILE A 3 -10.59 6.24 9.43
CA ILE A 3 -9.88 5.40 8.47
C ILE A 3 -8.57 4.95 9.10
N LEU A 4 -8.32 3.64 9.12
CA LEU A 4 -7.07 3.03 9.54
C LEU A 4 -6.34 2.53 8.29
N LEU A 5 -5.23 3.17 7.95
CA LEU A 5 -4.37 2.75 6.85
C LEU A 5 -3.26 1.86 7.39
N ALA A 6 -3.17 0.64 6.89
CA ALA A 6 -2.11 -0.31 7.22
C ALA A 6 -1.33 -0.67 5.96
N ARG A 7 -0.01 -0.76 6.07
CA ARG A 7 0.85 -1.37 5.07
C ARG A 7 0.91 -2.87 5.32
N HIS A 8 1.03 -3.68 4.26
CA HIS A 8 1.28 -5.11 4.39
C HIS A 8 2.54 -5.40 5.20
N GLY A 9 2.60 -6.58 5.83
CA GLY A 9 3.79 -7.07 6.52
C GLY A 9 4.97 -7.28 5.58
N GLU A 10 6.15 -7.50 6.15
CA GLU A 10 7.38 -7.71 5.40
C GLU A 10 7.27 -8.88 4.41
N THR A 11 7.89 -8.73 3.24
CA THR A 11 8.14 -9.80 2.28
C THR A 11 9.65 -10.06 2.16
N PRO A 12 10.10 -11.20 1.62
CA PRO A 12 11.53 -11.43 1.34
C PRO A 12 12.16 -10.29 0.49
N TRP A 13 11.42 -9.75 -0.47
CA TRP A 13 11.91 -8.65 -1.29
C TRP A 13 12.04 -7.32 -0.54
N ASN A 14 11.22 -7.09 0.50
CA ASN A 14 11.44 -5.95 1.40
C ASN A 14 12.77 -6.09 2.15
N ALA A 15 13.06 -7.29 2.66
CA ALA A 15 14.31 -7.56 3.38
C ALA A 15 15.53 -7.43 2.47
N GLU A 16 15.41 -7.80 1.19
CA GLU A 16 16.46 -7.67 0.19
C GLU A 16 16.59 -6.23 -0.36
N GLY A 17 15.61 -5.36 -0.16
CA GLY A 17 15.59 -4.01 -0.75
C GLY A 17 15.24 -3.98 -2.24
N ARG A 18 14.49 -4.97 -2.73
CA ARG A 18 14.01 -5.03 -4.12
C ARG A 18 12.71 -4.23 -4.30
N TYR A 19 12.58 -3.59 -5.43
CA TYR A 19 11.33 -2.97 -5.87
C TYR A 19 10.31 -4.04 -6.23
N GLN A 20 9.18 -4.09 -5.53
CA GLN A 20 8.17 -5.15 -5.74
C GLN A 20 7.13 -4.78 -6.80
N GLY A 21 6.60 -3.56 -6.70
CA GLY A 21 5.50 -3.14 -7.55
C GLY A 21 4.30 -4.08 -7.44
N GLN A 22 3.79 -4.53 -8.58
CA GLN A 22 2.64 -5.42 -8.69
C GLN A 22 3.00 -6.90 -8.78
N ILE A 23 4.29 -7.25 -8.78
CA ILE A 23 4.69 -8.66 -8.65
C ILE A 23 4.22 -9.17 -7.29
N ASP A 24 3.56 -10.33 -7.31
CA ASP A 24 2.90 -10.87 -6.12
C ASP A 24 3.85 -11.77 -5.32
N ILE A 25 4.52 -11.17 -4.37
CA ILE A 25 5.44 -11.83 -3.41
C ILE A 25 4.69 -12.00 -2.08
N PRO A 26 4.65 -13.24 -1.50
CA PRO A 26 3.98 -13.48 -0.22
C PRO A 26 4.74 -12.87 0.96
N LEU A 27 4.09 -12.83 2.13
CA LEU A 27 4.73 -12.41 3.38
C LEU A 27 5.89 -13.33 3.74
N SER A 28 6.93 -12.75 4.37
CA SER A 28 7.93 -13.50 5.12
C SER A 28 7.35 -13.98 6.47
N PRO A 29 8.02 -14.92 7.17
CA PRO A 29 7.62 -15.27 8.54
C PRO A 29 7.59 -14.06 9.48
N ILE A 30 8.48 -13.09 9.31
CA ILE A 30 8.48 -11.82 10.03
C ILE A 30 7.22 -11.02 9.67
N GLY A 31 6.87 -10.93 8.38
CA GLY A 31 5.68 -10.26 7.92
C GLY A 31 4.38 -10.85 8.47
N GLU A 32 4.29 -12.18 8.60
CA GLU A 32 3.15 -12.83 9.26
C GLU A 32 3.08 -12.46 10.76
N SER A 33 4.21 -12.44 11.45
CA SER A 33 4.27 -12.02 12.85
C SER A 33 3.85 -10.55 13.03
N GLN A 34 4.28 -9.67 12.11
CA GLN A 34 3.84 -8.27 12.09
C GLN A 34 2.33 -8.14 11.89
N ALA A 35 1.76 -8.92 10.98
CA ALA A 35 0.32 -8.94 10.73
C ALA A 35 -0.48 -9.43 11.94
N GLN A 36 0.02 -10.46 12.66
CA GLN A 36 -0.57 -10.93 13.92
C GLN A 36 -0.50 -9.85 15.02
N ALA A 37 0.66 -9.16 15.14
CA ALA A 37 0.81 -8.06 16.10
C ALA A 37 -0.16 -6.89 15.80
N LEU A 38 -0.40 -6.59 14.51
CA LEU A 38 -1.44 -5.65 14.11
C LEU A 38 -2.82 -6.14 14.59
N GLY A 39 -3.11 -7.44 14.45
CA GLY A 39 -4.35 -8.05 14.94
C GLY A 39 -4.55 -7.85 16.44
N GLU A 40 -3.50 -8.06 17.24
CA GLU A 40 -3.55 -7.81 18.69
C GLU A 40 -3.91 -6.33 18.98
N ARG A 41 -3.34 -5.40 18.23
CA ARG A 41 -3.64 -3.96 18.36
C ARG A 41 -5.07 -3.62 17.98
N LEU A 42 -5.65 -4.36 17.04
CA LEU A 42 -7.00 -4.12 16.51
C LEU A 42 -8.11 -4.87 17.27
N LYS A 43 -7.80 -5.69 18.28
CA LYS A 43 -8.79 -6.47 19.04
C LYS A 43 -9.88 -5.62 19.68
N SER A 44 -9.49 -4.46 20.22
CA SER A 44 -10.41 -3.52 20.89
C SER A 44 -11.00 -2.48 19.95
N VAL A 45 -10.69 -2.55 18.67
CA VAL A 45 -11.20 -1.62 17.68
C VAL A 45 -12.44 -2.21 17.01
N ASP A 46 -13.56 -1.50 17.09
CA ASP A 46 -14.74 -1.84 16.34
C ASP A 46 -14.54 -1.44 14.87
N ILE A 47 -14.29 -2.45 14.01
CA ILE A 47 -14.08 -2.28 12.57
C ILE A 47 -15.39 -2.59 11.89
N THR A 48 -15.98 -1.55 11.27
CA THR A 48 -17.26 -1.68 10.54
C THR A 48 -17.04 -2.33 9.16
N ARG A 49 -15.93 -2.01 8.50
CA ARG A 49 -15.57 -2.53 7.18
C ARG A 49 -14.07 -2.67 7.04
N ALA A 50 -13.63 -3.72 6.33
CA ALA A 50 -12.23 -3.92 6.00
C ALA A 50 -12.06 -4.16 4.50
N VAL A 51 -11.09 -3.50 3.88
CA VAL A 51 -10.71 -3.69 2.48
C VAL A 51 -9.20 -3.89 2.36
N ALA A 52 -8.79 -4.71 1.40
CA ALA A 52 -7.37 -4.88 1.08
C ALA A 52 -7.12 -4.89 -0.42
N SER A 53 -5.89 -4.49 -0.79
CA SER A 53 -5.34 -4.75 -2.11
C SER A 53 -5.47 -6.23 -2.50
N PRO A 54 -5.64 -6.59 -3.78
CA PRO A 54 -5.70 -7.98 -4.22
C PRO A 54 -4.39 -8.75 -4.07
N LEU A 55 -3.25 -8.06 -3.89
CA LEU A 55 -1.95 -8.72 -3.78
C LEU A 55 -1.85 -9.55 -2.49
N SER A 56 -1.33 -10.78 -2.61
CA SER A 56 -1.34 -11.81 -1.55
C SER A 56 -0.80 -11.31 -0.22
N ARG A 57 0.27 -10.51 -0.23
CA ARG A 57 0.87 -9.91 0.97
C ARG A 57 -0.10 -8.99 1.72
N ALA A 58 -0.94 -8.22 1.01
CA ALA A 58 -1.92 -7.34 1.65
C ALA A 58 -3.14 -8.13 2.13
N GLN A 59 -3.63 -9.08 1.33
CA GLN A 59 -4.71 -10.00 1.71
C GLN A 59 -4.34 -10.79 2.96
N ARG A 60 -3.15 -11.40 2.97
CA ARG A 60 -2.70 -12.20 4.11
C ARG A 60 -2.52 -11.35 5.37
N THR A 61 -1.98 -10.13 5.24
CA THR A 61 -1.88 -9.19 6.36
C THR A 61 -3.25 -8.87 6.93
N ALA A 62 -4.22 -8.54 6.08
CA ALA A 62 -5.58 -8.23 6.52
C ALA A 62 -6.26 -9.41 7.21
N GLN A 63 -6.15 -10.62 6.65
CA GLN A 63 -6.71 -11.85 7.22
C GLN A 63 -6.16 -12.12 8.63
N LEU A 64 -4.83 -12.05 8.79
CA LEU A 64 -4.19 -12.26 10.10
C LEU A 64 -4.56 -11.16 11.10
N ALA A 65 -4.63 -9.91 10.64
CA ALA A 65 -5.01 -8.79 11.50
C ALA A 65 -6.47 -8.82 11.94
N LEU A 66 -7.38 -9.33 11.11
CA LEU A 66 -8.81 -9.46 11.42
C LEU A 66 -9.10 -10.71 12.26
N GLY A 67 -8.32 -11.79 12.10
CA GLY A 67 -8.54 -13.05 12.80
C GLY A 67 -9.94 -13.61 12.54
N ALA A 68 -10.73 -13.83 13.59
CA ALA A 68 -12.10 -14.34 13.46
C ALA A 68 -13.05 -13.43 12.67
N ARG A 69 -12.68 -12.18 12.40
CA ARG A 69 -13.45 -11.22 11.59
C ARG A 69 -13.05 -11.22 10.10
N ALA A 70 -12.22 -12.16 9.67
CA ALA A 70 -11.69 -12.19 8.30
C ALA A 70 -12.77 -12.30 7.21
N ASP A 71 -13.93 -12.84 7.52
CA ASP A 71 -15.07 -12.95 6.59
C ASP A 71 -15.63 -11.58 6.14
N MET A 72 -15.35 -10.50 6.89
CA MET A 72 -15.74 -9.15 6.49
C MET A 72 -14.79 -8.48 5.49
N LEU A 73 -13.65 -9.12 5.17
CA LEU A 73 -12.64 -8.57 4.28
C LEU A 73 -13.11 -8.54 2.83
N LEU A 74 -13.10 -7.36 2.24
CA LEU A 74 -13.37 -7.14 0.83
C LEU A 74 -12.08 -6.84 0.06
N THR A 75 -12.02 -7.28 -1.19
CA THR A 75 -10.90 -6.96 -2.09
C THR A 75 -11.20 -5.69 -2.88
N GLU A 76 -10.28 -4.72 -2.86
CA GLU A 76 -10.37 -3.50 -3.65
C GLU A 76 -9.19 -3.42 -4.67
N PRO A 77 -9.45 -3.69 -5.95
CA PRO A 77 -8.41 -3.74 -6.98
C PRO A 77 -7.63 -2.44 -7.16
N GLU A 78 -8.25 -1.29 -6.95
CA GLU A 78 -7.62 0.02 -7.10
C GLU A 78 -6.58 0.32 -6.00
N LEU A 79 -6.48 -0.53 -4.96
CA LEU A 79 -5.49 -0.42 -3.89
C LEU A 79 -4.20 -1.20 -4.17
N GLN A 80 -3.99 -1.74 -5.38
CA GLN A 80 -2.71 -2.35 -5.76
C GLN A 80 -1.55 -1.35 -5.61
N GLU A 81 -0.33 -1.87 -5.35
CA GLU A 81 0.87 -1.03 -5.30
C GLU A 81 1.12 -0.35 -6.65
N ILE A 82 1.94 0.70 -6.65
CA ILE A 82 2.42 1.32 -7.88
C ILE A 82 3.07 0.25 -8.77
N ALA A 83 2.68 0.22 -10.05
CA ALA A 83 3.41 -0.57 -11.04
C ALA A 83 4.77 0.10 -11.26
N HIS A 84 5.84 -0.54 -10.78
CA HIS A 84 7.20 -0.07 -11.01
C HIS A 84 7.74 -0.46 -12.39
N GLY A 85 7.00 -1.31 -13.14
CA GLY A 85 7.36 -1.73 -14.49
C GLY A 85 8.74 -2.40 -14.55
N GLU A 86 9.65 -1.87 -15.36
CA GLU A 86 10.99 -2.43 -15.57
C GLU A 86 11.87 -2.46 -14.31
N TRP A 87 11.47 -1.77 -13.23
CA TRP A 87 12.21 -1.79 -11.97
C TRP A 87 11.80 -2.96 -11.06
N GLU A 88 10.68 -3.62 -11.37
CA GLU A 88 10.20 -4.73 -10.54
C GLU A 88 11.21 -5.88 -10.49
N GLY A 89 11.51 -6.33 -9.28
CA GLY A 89 12.53 -7.35 -9.00
C GLY A 89 13.97 -6.84 -8.89
N LEU A 90 14.24 -5.58 -9.28
CA LEU A 90 15.59 -5.01 -9.22
C LEU A 90 15.90 -4.40 -7.85
N LEU A 91 17.18 -4.43 -7.49
CA LEU A 91 17.74 -3.66 -6.39
C LEU A 91 17.94 -2.20 -6.79
N ALA A 92 17.95 -1.30 -5.81
CA ALA A 92 18.26 0.11 -6.07
C ALA A 92 19.64 0.33 -6.72
N SER A 93 20.63 -0.52 -6.44
CA SER A 93 21.95 -0.48 -7.08
C SER A 93 21.88 -0.84 -8.56
N GLU A 94 21.11 -1.88 -8.91
CA GLU A 94 20.92 -2.32 -10.30
C GLU A 94 20.15 -1.25 -11.12
N ILE A 95 19.18 -0.59 -10.49
CA ILE A 95 18.46 0.53 -11.11
C ILE A 95 19.41 1.73 -11.29
N HIS A 96 20.26 2.01 -10.29
CA HIS A 96 21.24 3.10 -10.37
C HIS A 96 22.21 2.93 -11.54
N GLU A 97 22.63 1.70 -11.83
CA GLU A 97 23.51 1.41 -12.97
C GLU A 97 22.81 1.65 -14.32
N LYS A 98 21.51 1.34 -14.40
CA LYS A 98 20.72 1.41 -15.65
C LYS A 98 20.08 2.78 -15.89
N ASP A 99 19.55 3.42 -14.85
CA ASP A 99 18.78 4.66 -14.91
C ASP A 99 18.99 5.55 -13.67
N PRO A 100 20.23 6.06 -13.46
CA PRO A 100 20.55 6.85 -12.27
C PRO A 100 19.75 8.14 -12.16
N SER A 101 19.42 8.75 -13.29
CA SER A 101 18.69 10.02 -13.33
C SER A 101 17.25 9.85 -12.83
N ARG A 102 16.54 8.81 -13.29
CA ARG A 102 15.16 8.55 -12.85
C ARG A 102 15.13 8.06 -11.41
N LEU A 103 16.10 7.25 -10.97
CA LEU A 103 16.20 6.84 -9.57
C LEU A 103 16.41 8.03 -8.63
N ARG A 104 17.21 9.02 -9.05
CA ARG A 104 17.38 10.26 -8.29
C ARG A 104 16.07 11.06 -8.25
N ALA A 105 15.43 11.27 -9.41
CA ALA A 105 14.15 11.96 -9.47
C ALA A 105 13.08 11.27 -8.61
N TRP A 106 13.04 9.93 -8.60
CA TRP A 106 12.13 9.17 -7.74
C TRP A 106 12.31 9.47 -6.24
N ARG A 107 13.52 9.77 -5.82
CA ARG A 107 13.83 10.11 -4.41
C ARG A 107 13.61 11.58 -4.08
N GLU A 108 13.89 12.47 -5.01
CA GLU A 108 13.91 13.92 -4.78
C GLU A 108 12.64 14.62 -5.28
N GLU A 109 12.10 14.18 -6.41
CA GLU A 109 10.96 14.79 -7.14
C GLU A 109 9.98 13.71 -7.61
N PRO A 110 9.42 12.85 -6.70
CA PRO A 110 8.70 11.63 -7.06
C PRO A 110 7.45 11.88 -7.92
N ASP A 111 6.84 13.06 -7.82
CA ASP A 111 5.67 13.46 -8.59
C ASP A 111 5.96 13.71 -10.07
N THR A 112 7.22 13.87 -10.45
CA THR A 112 7.65 14.07 -11.85
C THR A 112 7.91 12.75 -12.58
N VAL A 113 7.97 11.62 -11.83
CA VAL A 113 8.40 10.34 -12.40
C VAL A 113 7.24 9.52 -12.93
N LEU A 114 7.38 9.08 -14.19
CA LEU A 114 6.64 7.95 -14.74
C LEU A 114 7.57 6.73 -14.75
N MET A 115 7.13 5.65 -14.10
CA MET A 115 7.90 4.40 -14.09
C MET A 115 7.98 3.81 -15.50
N PRO A 116 9.14 3.28 -15.92
CA PRO A 116 9.30 2.71 -17.26
C PRO A 116 8.42 1.45 -17.40
N GLY A 117 7.43 1.52 -18.28
CA GLY A 117 6.43 0.46 -18.40
C GLY A 117 5.47 0.34 -17.21
N GLY A 118 5.37 1.35 -16.37
CA GLY A 118 4.56 1.35 -15.14
C GLY A 118 3.74 2.62 -14.95
N GLU A 119 3.54 3.03 -13.71
CA GLU A 119 2.65 4.13 -13.30
C GLU A 119 3.43 5.36 -12.82
N SER A 120 2.75 6.52 -12.81
CA SER A 120 3.14 7.68 -12.02
C SER A 120 2.37 7.70 -10.70
N LEU A 121 2.89 8.44 -9.69
CA LEU A 121 2.18 8.62 -8.42
C LEU A 121 0.81 9.32 -8.59
N ARG A 122 0.63 10.14 -9.62
CA ARG A 122 -0.67 10.75 -9.92
C ARG A 122 -1.70 9.68 -10.33
N LEU A 123 -1.33 8.74 -11.20
CA LEU A 123 -2.21 7.63 -11.57
C LEU A 123 -2.56 6.77 -10.36
N VAL A 124 -1.57 6.48 -9.50
CA VAL A 124 -1.78 5.75 -8.25
C VAL A 124 -2.76 6.49 -7.33
N LEU A 125 -2.58 7.82 -7.16
CA LEU A 125 -3.49 8.64 -6.36
C LEU A 125 -4.92 8.59 -6.92
N ASP A 126 -5.07 8.80 -8.22
CA ASP A 126 -6.41 8.88 -8.83
C ASP A 126 -7.18 7.56 -8.68
N ARG A 127 -6.52 6.39 -8.92
CA ARG A 127 -7.17 5.09 -8.74
C ARG A 127 -7.42 4.75 -7.28
N SER A 128 -6.40 4.90 -6.41
CA SER A 128 -6.53 4.54 -5.00
C SER A 128 -7.56 5.41 -4.27
N TRP A 129 -7.71 6.68 -4.70
CA TRP A 129 -8.75 7.55 -4.16
C TRP A 129 -10.16 7.09 -4.56
N ARG A 130 -10.37 6.64 -5.81
CA ARG A 130 -11.64 6.01 -6.23
C ARG A 130 -11.93 4.75 -5.42
N GLY A 131 -10.92 3.89 -5.24
CA GLY A 131 -11.06 2.69 -4.42
C GLY A 131 -11.42 2.99 -2.96
N LEU A 132 -10.74 3.98 -2.36
CA LEU A 132 -11.06 4.43 -1.01
C LEU A 132 -12.48 5.00 -0.91
N ALA A 133 -12.91 5.80 -1.89
CA ALA A 133 -14.26 6.36 -1.92
C ALA A 133 -15.33 5.27 -1.98
N ARG A 134 -15.15 4.25 -2.84
CA ARG A 134 -16.04 3.07 -2.87
C ARG A 134 -16.04 2.31 -1.55
N ALA A 135 -14.86 2.10 -0.97
CA ALA A 135 -14.75 1.43 0.32
C ALA A 135 -15.44 2.18 1.46
N ALA A 136 -15.50 3.51 1.38
CA ALA A 136 -16.12 4.37 2.37
C ALA A 136 -17.64 4.60 2.14
N GLU A 137 -18.18 4.19 0.99
CA GLU A 137 -19.57 4.43 0.64
C GLU A 137 -20.54 3.82 1.65
N GLY A 138 -21.49 4.64 2.15
CA GLY A 138 -22.49 4.24 3.14
C GLY A 138 -21.99 4.14 4.58
N LEU A 139 -20.71 4.45 4.86
CA LEU A 139 -20.19 4.52 6.24
C LEU A 139 -20.55 5.87 6.88
N GLY A 140 -20.97 5.83 8.15
CA GLY A 140 -21.32 6.99 8.97
C GLY A 140 -20.16 7.57 9.76
N GLU A 141 -20.44 8.57 10.60
CA GLU A 141 -19.41 9.30 11.38
C GLU A 141 -18.69 8.40 12.39
N ASP A 142 -19.40 7.45 13.00
CA ASP A 142 -18.86 6.56 14.04
C ASP A 142 -18.18 5.31 13.48
N ASP A 143 -18.33 5.04 12.18
CA ASP A 143 -17.78 3.86 11.54
C ASP A 143 -16.25 3.89 11.40
N THR A 144 -15.64 2.70 11.43
CA THR A 144 -14.22 2.50 11.22
C THR A 144 -13.97 1.65 9.98
N LEU A 145 -13.24 2.19 9.02
CA LEU A 145 -12.76 1.51 7.82
C LEU A 145 -11.29 1.10 8.00
N LEU A 146 -10.99 -0.20 7.94
CA LEU A 146 -9.62 -0.71 7.83
C LEU A 146 -9.26 -0.85 6.35
N VAL A 147 -8.13 -0.27 5.96
CA VAL A 147 -7.54 -0.38 4.62
C VAL A 147 -6.16 -0.99 4.73
N VAL A 148 -5.93 -2.14 4.09
CA VAL A 148 -4.60 -2.78 4.04
C VAL A 148 -4.07 -2.70 2.62
N ALA A 149 -3.02 -1.91 2.43
CA ALA A 149 -2.45 -1.65 1.12
C ALA A 149 -0.91 -1.59 1.16
N HIS A 150 -0.32 -0.67 0.43
CA HIS A 150 1.10 -0.62 0.14
C HIS A 150 1.69 0.75 0.47
N ASP A 151 3.01 0.88 0.34
CA ASP A 151 3.72 2.10 0.76
C ASP A 151 3.29 3.31 -0.07
N ALA A 152 3.44 3.26 -1.40
CA ALA A 152 3.10 4.40 -2.24
C ALA A 152 1.60 4.73 -2.18
N VAL A 153 0.73 3.70 -2.20
CA VAL A 153 -0.73 3.86 -2.11
C VAL A 153 -1.14 4.59 -0.83
N ASN A 154 -0.66 4.12 0.33
CA ASN A 154 -1.01 4.73 1.61
C ASN A 154 -0.51 6.18 1.70
N ARG A 155 0.70 6.45 1.19
CA ARG A 155 1.30 7.78 1.21
C ARG A 155 0.56 8.78 0.32
N VAL A 156 0.18 8.40 -0.92
CA VAL A 156 -0.58 9.31 -1.79
C VAL A 156 -1.98 9.61 -1.23
N ILE A 157 -2.62 8.61 -0.60
CA ILE A 157 -3.89 8.81 0.11
C ILE A 157 -3.71 9.79 1.28
N LEU A 158 -2.66 9.62 2.09
CA LEU A 158 -2.35 10.53 3.20
C LEU A 158 -2.04 11.95 2.71
N CYS A 159 -1.24 12.10 1.65
CA CYS A 159 -0.97 13.41 1.05
C CYS A 159 -2.28 14.12 0.69
N ARG A 160 -3.22 13.41 0.05
CA ARG A 160 -4.51 13.99 -0.34
C ARG A 160 -5.38 14.35 0.86
N ILE A 161 -5.47 13.51 1.89
CA ILE A 161 -6.26 13.78 3.11
C ILE A 161 -5.70 14.99 3.86
N LEU A 162 -4.39 15.11 3.92
CA LEU A 162 -3.69 16.21 4.65
C LEU A 162 -3.52 17.48 3.80
N GLY A 163 -3.94 17.48 2.53
CA GLY A 163 -3.73 18.63 1.63
C GLY A 163 -2.26 18.87 1.27
N LEU A 164 -1.42 17.83 1.37
CA LEU A 164 0.00 17.90 1.02
C LEU A 164 0.22 17.59 -0.46
N PRO A 165 1.17 18.24 -1.13
CA PRO A 165 1.52 17.89 -2.51
C PRO A 165 2.23 16.53 -2.55
N ILE A 166 2.05 15.78 -3.65
CA ILE A 166 2.68 14.46 -3.84
C ILE A 166 4.22 14.55 -3.81
N SER A 167 4.80 15.70 -4.18
CA SER A 167 6.24 15.95 -4.07
C SER A 167 6.79 15.77 -2.65
N ARG A 168 5.92 15.82 -1.63
CA ARG A 168 6.25 15.58 -0.22
C ARG A 168 6.05 14.13 0.24
N LEU A 169 5.89 13.20 -0.70
CA LEU A 169 5.58 11.79 -0.40
C LEU A 169 6.58 11.14 0.57
N TRP A 170 7.86 11.51 0.46
CA TRP A 170 8.95 10.94 1.27
C TRP A 170 9.34 11.80 2.50
N SER A 171 8.59 12.87 2.79
CA SER A 171 8.86 13.81 3.89
C SER A 171 8.39 13.27 5.24
#